data_efc23db87920e3a747c7190e778f8d9c
#
_entry.id   efc23db87920e3a747c7190e778f8d9c
#
_cell.length_a   1.000
_cell.length_b   1.000
_cell.length_c   1.000
_cell.angle_alpha   90.00
_cell.angle_beta   90.00
_cell.angle_gamma   90.00
#
_symmetry.space_group_name_H-M   'P 1'
#
loop_
_entity.id
_entity.type
_entity.pdbx_description
1 polymer ?
#
loop_
_entity_poly.entity_id
_entity_poly.type
_entity_poly.pdbx_seq_one_letter_code
_entity_poly.pdbx_strand_id
1 'polypeptide(L)'
;MRGNDLTLCEWNYLLDNKQELTFTYTNWKNDTRQRKVGSPMSIEYMKGDPKFHQEQQYRFFLVAFDLEKEEYRNFELSRMEIDVSEQ
;
A
#
# COMPACT_ATOMS: atom_id res chain seq x y z
N MET A 1 9.06 -8.59 2.08
CA MET A 1 7.75 -9.17 2.46
C MET A 1 6.64 -8.40 1.75
N ARG A 2 5.63 -9.11 1.29
CA ARG A 2 4.50 -8.45 0.62
C ARG A 2 3.60 -7.79 1.65
N GLY A 3 2.91 -6.72 1.22
CA GLY A 3 2.01 -6.01 2.12
C GLY A 3 0.91 -6.88 2.71
N ASN A 4 0.43 -7.89 1.97
CA ASN A 4 -0.60 -8.80 2.46
C ASN A 4 -0.06 -9.94 3.33
N ASP A 5 1.24 -10.02 3.55
CA ASP A 5 1.83 -10.96 4.51
C ASP A 5 1.72 -10.43 5.96
N LEU A 6 1.50 -9.14 6.10
CA LEU A 6 1.29 -8.52 7.42
C LEU A 6 -0.18 -8.66 7.83
N THR A 7 -0.40 -8.95 9.10
CA THR A 7 -1.76 -8.91 9.66
C THR A 7 -2.24 -7.47 9.76
N LEU A 8 -3.55 -7.27 9.95
CA LEU A 8 -4.10 -5.94 10.19
C LEU A 8 -3.53 -5.31 11.46
N CYS A 9 -3.30 -6.11 12.50
CA CYS A 9 -2.69 -5.62 13.74
C CYS A 9 -1.26 -5.12 13.48
N GLU A 10 -0.49 -5.87 12.69
CA GLU A 10 0.86 -5.46 12.32
C GLU A 10 0.86 -4.19 11.50
N TRP A 11 -0.06 -4.07 10.54
CA TRP A 11 -0.22 -2.86 9.75
C TRP A 11 -0.58 -1.66 10.63
N ASN A 12 -1.55 -1.83 11.54
CA ASN A 12 -1.96 -0.75 12.43
C ASN A 12 -0.80 -0.31 13.32
N TYR A 13 -0.03 -1.26 13.85
CA TYR A 13 1.15 -0.94 14.65
C TYR A 13 2.16 -0.14 13.83
N LEU A 14 2.43 -0.59 12.61
CA LEU A 14 3.38 0.08 11.71
C LEU A 14 2.94 1.51 11.42
N LEU A 15 1.67 1.71 11.06
CA LEU A 15 1.15 3.02 10.70
C LEU A 15 1.06 3.96 11.90
N ASP A 16 0.82 3.42 13.10
CA ASP A 16 0.78 4.24 14.33
C ASP A 16 2.16 4.74 14.72
N ASN A 17 3.21 4.03 14.32
CA ASN A 17 4.58 4.34 14.73
C ASN A 17 5.41 5.02 13.65
N LYS A 18 4.89 5.17 12.44
CA LYS A 18 5.61 5.76 11.31
C LYS A 18 4.77 6.86 10.67
N GLN A 19 5.39 8.00 10.42
CA GLN A 19 4.74 9.10 9.69
C GLN A 19 4.94 8.99 8.19
N GLU A 20 5.96 8.24 7.77
CA GLU A 20 6.26 7.99 6.37
C GLU A 20 6.60 6.53 6.18
N LEU A 21 6.32 6.02 4.99
CA LEU A 21 6.56 4.64 4.64
C LEU A 21 7.14 4.59 3.24
N THR A 22 8.19 3.77 3.06
CA THR A 22 8.79 3.53 1.75
C THR A 22 8.60 2.05 1.39
N PHE A 23 8.18 1.81 0.16
CA PHE A 23 7.97 0.45 -0.32
C PHE A 23 8.12 0.42 -1.84
N THR A 24 8.23 -0.79 -2.38
CA THR A 24 8.25 -1.02 -3.83
C THR A 24 6.85 -1.45 -4.25
N TYR A 25 6.33 -0.83 -5.29
CA TYR A 25 4.97 -1.11 -5.78
C TYR A 25 5.00 -1.50 -7.26
N THR A 26 4.28 -2.57 -7.60
CA THR A 26 4.10 -3.00 -8.97
C THR A 26 2.71 -2.58 -9.42
N ASN A 27 2.64 -1.66 -10.40
CA ASN A 27 1.37 -1.12 -10.87
C ASN A 27 0.68 -2.08 -11.85
N TRP A 28 -0.49 -1.68 -12.34
CA TRP A 28 -1.28 -2.52 -13.24
C TRP A 28 -0.61 -2.78 -14.59
N LYS A 29 0.37 -1.96 -14.97
CA LYS A 29 1.18 -2.18 -16.19
C LYS A 29 2.40 -3.07 -15.92
N ASN A 30 2.52 -3.60 -14.70
CA ASN A 30 3.67 -4.37 -14.23
C ASN A 30 4.97 -3.56 -14.14
N ASP A 31 4.86 -2.24 -14.07
CA ASP A 31 5.99 -1.38 -13.76
C ASP A 31 6.21 -1.37 -12.26
N THR A 32 7.44 -1.61 -11.84
CA THR A 32 7.83 -1.66 -10.44
C THR A 32 8.63 -0.41 -10.09
N ARG A 33 8.18 0.30 -9.06
CA ARG A 33 8.84 1.54 -8.63
C ARG A 33 8.81 1.65 -7.12
N GLN A 34 9.83 2.31 -6.58
CA GLN A 34 9.82 2.68 -5.18
C GLN A 34 8.86 3.85 -4.96
N ARG A 35 8.07 3.74 -3.89
CA ARG A 35 7.10 4.76 -3.51
C ARG A 35 7.40 5.24 -2.10
N LYS A 36 7.20 6.53 -1.86
CA LYS A 36 7.30 7.11 -0.55
C LYS A 36 5.98 7.82 -0.25
N VAL A 37 5.37 7.43 0.86
CA VAL A 37 4.05 7.95 1.24
C VAL A 37 4.10 8.47 2.67
N GLY A 38 3.15 9.32 3.02
CA GLY A 38 3.07 9.93 4.34
C GLY A 38 1.66 9.95 4.89
N SER A 39 1.58 10.40 6.12
CA SER A 39 0.32 10.52 6.85
C SER A 39 -0.61 11.55 6.21
N PRO A 40 -1.94 11.34 6.34
CA PRO A 40 -2.57 10.22 7.03
C PRO A 40 -2.52 8.94 6.20
N MET A 41 -2.34 7.81 6.88
CA MET A 41 -2.28 6.49 6.25
C MET A 41 -3.26 5.56 6.95
N SER A 42 -3.97 4.74 6.17
CA SER A 42 -4.91 3.77 6.72
C SER A 42 -5.00 2.54 5.83
N ILE A 43 -5.43 1.43 6.43
CA ILE A 43 -5.72 0.21 5.67
C ILE A 43 -7.21 0.14 5.47
N GLU A 44 -7.63 0.05 4.20
CA GLU A 44 -9.03 0.01 3.82
C GLU A 44 -9.36 -1.25 3.03
N TYR A 45 -10.57 -1.77 3.22
CA TYR A 45 -11.07 -2.93 2.49
C TYR A 45 -12.07 -2.43 1.45
N MET A 46 -11.68 -2.47 0.18
CA MET A 46 -12.44 -1.87 -0.91
C MET A 46 -12.45 -2.76 -2.13
N LYS A 47 -13.30 -2.44 -3.10
CA LYS A 47 -13.29 -3.11 -4.39
C LYS A 47 -11.93 -2.90 -5.06
N GLY A 48 -11.38 -3.98 -5.61
CA GLY A 48 -10.14 -3.92 -6.36
C GLY A 48 -10.28 -3.06 -7.61
N ASP A 49 -9.15 -2.51 -8.06
CA ASP A 49 -9.08 -1.73 -9.27
C ASP A 49 -9.33 -2.68 -10.47
N PRO A 50 -10.31 -2.38 -11.35
CA PRO A 50 -10.57 -3.22 -12.52
C PRO A 50 -9.37 -3.34 -13.47
N LYS A 51 -8.39 -2.44 -13.36
CA LYS A 51 -7.14 -2.54 -14.13
C LYS A 51 -6.28 -3.72 -13.70
N PHE A 52 -6.39 -4.15 -12.43
CA PHE A 52 -5.65 -5.31 -11.91
C PHE A 52 -6.46 -6.59 -12.02
N HIS A 53 -7.77 -6.50 -11.86
CA HIS A 53 -8.64 -7.66 -11.70
C HIS A 53 -9.90 -7.46 -12.54
N GLN A 54 -10.22 -8.44 -13.37
CA GLN A 54 -11.45 -8.40 -14.17
C GLN A 54 -12.68 -8.56 -13.28
N GLU A 55 -12.54 -9.28 -12.15
CA GLU A 55 -13.62 -9.43 -11.19
C GLU A 55 -13.44 -8.38 -10.10
N GLN A 56 -14.54 -7.69 -9.77
CA GLN A 56 -14.52 -6.64 -8.75
C GLN A 56 -14.62 -7.24 -7.36
N GLN A 57 -13.55 -7.93 -6.93
CA GLN A 57 -13.47 -8.47 -5.59
C GLN A 57 -12.92 -7.41 -4.63
N TYR A 58 -13.37 -7.49 -3.36
CA TYR A 58 -12.83 -6.63 -2.32
C TYR A 58 -11.42 -7.05 -1.95
N ARG A 59 -10.57 -6.07 -1.74
CA ARG A 59 -9.17 -6.29 -1.37
C ARG A 59 -8.73 -5.23 -0.37
N PHE A 60 -7.63 -5.51 0.31
CA PHE A 60 -7.05 -4.56 1.25
C PHE A 60 -6.10 -3.61 0.55
N PHE A 61 -6.23 -2.33 0.89
CA PHE A 61 -5.40 -1.26 0.32
C PHE A 61 -4.78 -0.43 1.42
N LEU A 62 -3.57 0.06 1.17
CA LEU A 62 -3.01 1.17 1.92
C LEU A 62 -3.49 2.45 1.22
N VAL A 63 -4.22 3.28 1.96
CA VAL A 63 -4.60 4.61 1.50
C VAL A 63 -3.66 5.60 2.16
N ALA A 64 -2.89 6.31 1.37
CA ALA A 64 -1.83 7.17 1.88
C ALA A 64 -1.57 8.35 0.95
N PHE A 65 -0.92 9.38 1.48
CA PHE A 65 -0.52 10.53 0.69
C PHE A 65 0.80 10.23 -0.01
N ASP A 66 0.78 10.19 -1.35
CA ASP A 66 1.98 9.98 -2.15
C ASP A 66 2.80 11.27 -2.14
N LEU A 67 3.96 11.23 -1.50
CA LEU A 67 4.80 12.41 -1.32
C LEU A 67 5.43 12.89 -2.62
N GLU A 68 5.64 12.00 -3.59
CA GLU A 68 6.21 12.38 -4.88
C GLU A 68 5.16 12.99 -5.82
N LYS A 69 3.94 12.45 -5.78
CA LYS A 69 2.82 12.91 -6.64
C LYS A 69 1.98 13.97 -5.98
N GLU A 70 2.15 14.17 -4.67
CA GLU A 70 1.39 15.14 -3.88
C GLU A 70 -0.12 14.91 -3.98
N GLU A 71 -0.54 13.64 -3.91
CA GLU A 71 -1.95 13.28 -3.94
C GLU A 71 -2.18 11.99 -3.17
N TYR A 72 -3.42 11.78 -2.69
CA TYR A 72 -3.80 10.53 -2.06
C TYR A 72 -3.91 9.43 -3.10
N ARG A 73 -3.39 8.26 -2.76
CA ARG A 73 -3.42 7.09 -3.61
C ARG A 73 -3.77 5.84 -2.81
N ASN A 74 -4.31 4.87 -3.53
CA ASN A 74 -4.64 3.55 -2.99
C ASN A 74 -3.64 2.54 -3.53
N PHE A 75 -2.97 1.83 -2.63
CA PHE A 75 -1.99 0.81 -3.00
C PHE A 75 -2.49 -0.55 -2.54
N GLU A 76 -2.71 -1.48 -3.47
CA GLU A 76 -3.16 -2.82 -3.11
C GLU A 76 -2.03 -3.55 -2.38
N LEU A 77 -2.34 -4.11 -1.20
CA LEU A 77 -1.31 -4.70 -0.35
C LEU A 77 -0.55 -5.84 -1.03
N SER A 78 -1.23 -6.62 -1.86
CA SER A 78 -0.61 -7.75 -2.56
C SER A 78 0.42 -7.32 -3.62
N ARG A 79 0.41 -6.04 -3.99
CA ARG A 79 1.33 -5.47 -4.98
C ARG A 79 2.50 -4.72 -4.34
N MET A 80 2.54 -4.68 -3.01
CA MET A 80 3.57 -3.97 -2.27
C MET A 80 4.65 -4.93 -1.79
N GLU A 81 5.91 -4.53 -1.94
CA GLU A 81 7.04 -5.17 -1.27
C GLU A 81 7.58 -4.18 -0.26
N ILE A 82 7.59 -4.58 0.99
CA ILE A 82 8.01 -3.73 2.09
C ILE A 82 9.09 -4.43 2.91
N ASP A 83 10.12 -3.67 3.28
CA ASP A 83 11.13 -4.14 4.21
C ASP A 83 10.82 -3.55 5.58
N VAL A 84 10.19 -4.34 6.42
CA VAL A 84 9.74 -3.91 7.74
C VAL A 84 10.91 -3.57 8.65
N SER A 85 12.05 -4.22 8.47
CA SER A 85 13.21 -4.00 9.32
C SER A 85 13.85 -2.63 9.09
N GLU A 86 13.64 -2.02 7.93
CA GLU A 86 14.18 -0.70 7.58
C GLU A 86 13.24 0.44 7.91
N GLN A 87 12.01 0.14 8.30
CA GLN A 87 11.02 1.16 8.65
C GLN A 87 11.16 1.56 10.14
#